data_5381c43c36f3146e57912d24a3a259ac
#
_entry.id   5381c43c36f3146e57912d24a3a259ac
#
_cell.length_a   1.000
_cell.length_b   1.000
_cell.length_c   1.000
_cell.angle_alpha   90.00
_cell.angle_beta   90.00
_cell.angle_gamma   90.00
#
_symmetry.space_group_name_H-M   'P 1'
#
loop_
_entity.id
_entity.type
_entity.pdbx_description
1 polymer ?
#
loop_
_entity_poly.entity_id
_entity_poly.type
_entity_poly.pdbx_seq_one_letter_code
_entity_poly.pdbx_strand_id
1 'polypeptide(L)'
;MSSLFDLPFEDPETPDTGAADDALPDGRRVLSVSQLTSRVRGLLEDTFFEVWVEGELSNCRVWNTGHMYFTLKDSGAQIRGVMFRSALRALRFKPEDGQHVVARGRISVYEPKGEYQIVCEHLEPAGLGALQLAFTQLKARLAQEGLFDSARKRPLPTLPRKIGIVTDRKSTRLNSSHT
;
A
#
# COMPACT_ATOMS: atom_id res chain seq x y z
N MET A 1 -29.00 -11.33 18.54
CA MET A 1 -27.54 -11.32 18.86
C MET A 1 -26.95 -10.11 18.17
N SER A 2 -26.86 -9.03 18.92
CA SER A 2 -26.49 -7.71 18.38
C SER A 2 -25.00 -7.62 18.15
N SER A 3 -24.63 -7.25 16.93
CA SER A 3 -23.27 -7.05 16.47
C SER A 3 -22.63 -5.84 17.17
N LEU A 4 -21.55 -6.07 17.91
CA LEU A 4 -20.81 -5.11 18.75
C LEU A 4 -19.84 -4.24 17.92
N PHE A 5 -20.04 -4.06 16.60
CA PHE A 5 -19.04 -3.41 15.70
C PHE A 5 -19.62 -2.31 14.80
N ASP A 6 -20.76 -1.74 15.18
CA ASP A 6 -21.38 -0.65 14.44
C ASP A 6 -21.22 0.66 15.23
N LEU A 7 -20.00 1.21 15.25
CA LEU A 7 -19.77 2.56 15.73
C LEU A 7 -19.39 3.44 14.54
N PRO A 8 -20.18 4.48 14.24
CA PRO A 8 -19.77 5.52 13.29
C PRO A 8 -18.52 6.22 13.82
N PHE A 9 -17.58 6.42 12.94
CA PHE A 9 -16.37 7.20 13.19
C PHE A 9 -16.79 8.69 13.20
N GLU A 10 -17.15 9.20 14.36
CA GLU A 10 -17.20 10.64 14.60
C GLU A 10 -15.78 11.10 14.89
N ASP A 11 -15.30 12.10 14.14
CA ASP A 11 -14.09 12.82 14.48
C ASP A 11 -14.29 13.42 15.88
N PRO A 12 -13.45 13.09 16.88
CA PRO A 12 -13.55 13.72 18.18
C PRO A 12 -13.14 15.18 18.01
N GLU A 13 -14.10 16.08 18.17
CA GLU A 13 -13.81 17.48 18.46
C GLU A 13 -12.80 17.53 19.60
N THR A 14 -11.66 18.15 19.35
CA THR A 14 -10.61 18.37 20.35
C THR A 14 -11.18 19.25 21.47
N PRO A 15 -11.35 18.74 22.70
CA PRO A 15 -11.50 19.63 23.83
C PRO A 15 -10.14 20.27 24.08
N ASP A 16 -10.05 21.56 23.85
CA ASP A 16 -9.02 22.44 24.39
C ASP A 16 -9.09 22.37 25.93
N THR A 17 -8.36 21.41 26.51
CA THR A 17 -8.18 21.32 27.94
C THR A 17 -6.79 21.82 28.24
N GLY A 18 -6.75 23.08 28.66
CA GLY A 18 -5.58 23.74 29.23
C GLY A 18 -4.79 22.79 30.13
N ALA A 19 -3.49 22.72 29.88
CA ALA A 19 -2.55 21.94 30.63
C ALA A 19 -2.59 22.36 32.12
N ALA A 20 -3.39 21.65 32.92
CA ALA A 20 -3.22 21.66 34.37
C ALA A 20 -1.89 20.95 34.64
N ASP A 21 -0.97 21.68 35.24
CA ASP A 21 0.38 21.22 35.63
C ASP A 21 0.23 20.32 36.85
N ASP A 22 -0.11 19.03 36.62
CA ASP A 22 -0.22 17.99 37.64
C ASP A 22 1.18 17.50 38.06
N ALA A 23 1.95 18.40 38.65
CA ALA A 23 3.20 18.01 39.33
C ALA A 23 2.85 17.52 40.73
N LEU A 24 3.23 16.26 41.05
CA LEU A 24 3.18 15.76 42.43
C LEU A 24 4.13 16.57 43.36
N PRO A 25 3.87 16.59 44.68
CA PRO A 25 4.67 17.35 45.66
C PRO A 25 6.16 17.02 45.65
N ASP A 26 6.58 15.92 45.06
CA ASP A 26 7.96 15.50 44.94
C ASP A 26 8.63 15.87 43.60
N GLY A 27 8.00 16.74 42.80
CA GLY A 27 8.51 17.21 41.51
C GLY A 27 8.40 16.19 40.35
N ARG A 28 7.77 15.03 40.59
CA ARG A 28 7.52 14.06 39.52
C ARG A 28 6.33 14.49 38.65
N ARG A 29 6.53 14.48 37.36
CA ARG A 29 5.47 14.76 36.39
C ARG A 29 4.77 13.47 36.04
N VAL A 30 3.54 13.29 36.49
CA VAL A 30 2.71 12.13 36.16
C VAL A 30 1.88 12.45 34.93
N LEU A 31 1.99 11.58 33.91
CA LEU A 31 1.21 11.67 32.70
C LEU A 31 0.06 10.65 32.73
N SER A 32 -1.09 11.02 32.23
CA SER A 32 -2.09 10.03 31.90
C SER A 32 -1.64 9.15 30.72
N VAL A 33 -2.24 7.97 30.56
CA VAL A 33 -1.95 7.08 29.39
C VAL A 33 -2.20 7.84 28.08
N SER A 34 -3.30 8.56 27.98
CA SER A 34 -3.64 9.36 26.80
C SER A 34 -2.59 10.44 26.51
N GLN A 35 -2.15 11.17 27.55
CA GLN A 35 -1.11 12.18 27.39
C GLN A 35 0.23 11.58 26.94
N LEU A 36 0.61 10.41 27.49
CA LEU A 36 1.81 9.69 27.04
C LEU A 36 1.69 9.25 25.57
N THR A 37 0.55 8.61 25.22
CA THR A 37 0.29 8.14 23.85
C THR A 37 0.29 9.28 22.85
N SER A 38 -0.35 10.41 23.17
CA SER A 38 -0.36 11.59 22.32
C SER A 38 1.04 12.18 22.12
N ARG A 39 1.89 12.20 23.14
CA ARG A 39 3.29 12.65 23.01
C ARG A 39 4.12 11.70 22.15
N VAL A 40 3.97 10.39 22.35
CA VAL A 40 4.65 9.38 21.53
C VAL A 40 4.20 9.52 20.07
N ARG A 41 2.90 9.71 19.83
CA ARG A 41 2.37 9.96 18.49
C ARG A 41 3.02 11.19 17.86
N GLY A 42 3.04 12.33 18.55
CA GLY A 42 3.67 13.55 18.03
C GLY A 42 5.13 13.33 17.65
N LEU A 43 5.92 12.71 18.54
CA LEU A 43 7.33 12.40 18.25
C LEU A 43 7.52 11.50 17.04
N LEU A 44 6.65 10.49 16.87
CA LEU A 44 6.73 9.59 15.71
C LEU A 44 6.30 10.28 14.41
N GLU A 45 5.22 11.06 14.44
CA GLU A 45 4.74 11.79 13.28
C GLU A 45 5.73 12.86 12.81
N ASP A 46 6.37 13.57 13.73
CA ASP A 46 7.40 14.58 13.44
C ASP A 46 8.69 13.95 12.89
N THR A 47 9.09 12.78 13.43
CA THR A 47 10.33 12.12 13.03
C THR A 47 10.18 11.31 11.75
N PHE A 48 9.05 10.64 11.60
CA PHE A 48 8.75 9.70 10.51
C PHE A 48 7.57 10.18 9.65
N PHE A 49 7.60 11.45 9.26
CA PHE A 49 6.56 12.07 8.44
C PHE A 49 6.48 11.47 7.03
N GLU A 50 7.59 10.93 6.51
CA GLU A 50 7.67 10.15 5.28
C GLU A 50 8.71 9.05 5.43
N VAL A 51 8.27 7.81 5.24
CA VAL A 51 9.14 6.62 5.28
C VAL A 51 8.86 5.72 4.09
N TRP A 52 9.91 5.02 3.66
CA TRP A 52 9.84 3.96 2.67
C TRP A 52 10.22 2.66 3.36
N VAL A 53 9.31 1.70 3.36
CA VAL A 53 9.50 0.43 4.07
C VAL A 53 9.27 -0.71 3.11
N GLU A 54 10.25 -1.61 2.97
CA GLU A 54 10.14 -2.82 2.18
C GLU A 54 9.76 -4.00 3.09
N GLY A 55 8.89 -4.87 2.59
CA GLY A 55 8.50 -6.07 3.30
C GLY A 55 7.50 -6.91 2.52
N GLU A 56 7.14 -8.05 3.12
CA GLU A 56 6.10 -8.95 2.61
C GLU A 56 4.74 -8.55 3.18
N LEU A 57 3.74 -8.44 2.31
CA LEU A 57 2.35 -8.22 2.70
C LEU A 57 1.76 -9.48 3.32
N SER A 58 1.01 -9.29 4.41
CA SER A 58 0.17 -10.34 5.00
C SER A 58 -1.09 -9.74 5.62
N ASN A 59 -2.12 -10.57 5.80
CA ASN A 59 -3.42 -10.17 6.36
C ASN A 59 -4.07 -8.99 5.61
N CYS A 60 -3.90 -8.94 4.29
CA CYS A 60 -4.51 -7.91 3.46
C CYS A 60 -6.03 -8.06 3.44
N ARG A 61 -6.75 -7.06 3.94
CA ARG A 61 -8.21 -7.03 3.98
C ARG A 61 -8.72 -5.65 3.61
N VAL A 62 -9.64 -5.63 2.65
CA VAL A 62 -10.38 -4.40 2.32
C VAL A 62 -11.72 -4.48 3.03
N TRP A 63 -12.01 -3.46 3.84
CA TRP A 63 -13.25 -3.35 4.59
C TRP A 63 -14.34 -2.62 3.78
N ASN A 64 -15.59 -2.69 4.25
CA ASN A 64 -16.72 -2.03 3.61
C ASN A 64 -16.56 -0.51 3.45
N THR A 65 -15.75 0.11 4.32
CA THR A 65 -15.35 1.52 4.23
C THR A 65 -14.47 1.82 3.01
N GLY A 66 -13.95 0.78 2.35
CA GLY A 66 -13.01 0.90 1.24
C GLY A 66 -11.56 1.13 1.67
N HIS A 67 -11.26 1.08 2.97
CA HIS A 67 -9.88 1.10 3.47
C HIS A 67 -9.29 -0.30 3.46
N MET A 68 -8.00 -0.40 3.15
CA MET A 68 -7.26 -1.65 3.25
C MET A 68 -6.40 -1.66 4.51
N TYR A 69 -6.52 -2.73 5.27
CA TYR A 69 -5.65 -3.03 6.41
C TYR A 69 -4.75 -4.20 6.03
N PHE A 70 -3.50 -4.14 6.42
CA PHE A 70 -2.50 -5.15 6.12
C PHE A 70 -1.43 -5.19 7.20
N THR A 71 -0.58 -6.18 7.15
CA THR A 71 0.65 -6.26 7.94
C THR A 71 1.81 -6.32 6.96
N LEU A 72 2.81 -5.47 7.17
CA LEU A 72 4.08 -5.51 6.46
C LEU A 72 5.09 -6.19 7.38
N LYS A 73 5.74 -7.24 6.92
CA LYS A 73 6.66 -8.05 7.72
C LYS A 73 7.96 -8.33 6.97
N ASP A 74 9.01 -8.53 7.73
CA ASP A 74 10.29 -9.09 7.30
C ASP A 74 10.69 -10.28 8.19
N SER A 75 11.95 -10.70 8.16
CA SER A 75 12.45 -11.83 8.96
C SER A 75 12.51 -11.54 10.47
N GLY A 76 12.50 -10.27 10.89
CA GLY A 76 12.73 -9.86 12.27
C GLY A 76 11.59 -9.08 12.90
N ALA A 77 10.72 -8.46 12.11
CA ALA A 77 9.71 -7.55 12.61
C ALA A 77 8.45 -7.52 11.73
N GLN A 78 7.40 -6.91 12.30
CA GLN A 78 6.19 -6.61 11.55
C GLN A 78 5.58 -5.29 12.01
N ILE A 79 4.92 -4.60 11.10
CA ILE A 79 4.18 -3.37 11.36
C ILE A 79 2.79 -3.46 10.72
N ARG A 80 1.79 -2.96 11.42
CA ARG A 80 0.45 -2.80 10.85
C ARG A 80 0.43 -1.64 9.88
N GLY A 81 -0.33 -1.79 8.79
CA GLY A 81 -0.53 -0.76 7.79
C GLY A 81 -2.01 -0.51 7.54
N VAL A 82 -2.32 0.73 7.27
CA VAL A 82 -3.62 1.16 6.78
C VAL A 82 -3.42 1.97 5.51
N MET A 83 -4.20 1.65 4.48
CA MET A 83 -4.26 2.44 3.25
C MET A 83 -5.69 2.93 3.04
N PHE A 84 -5.86 4.24 2.97
CA PHE A 84 -7.17 4.84 2.78
C PHE A 84 -7.69 4.62 1.35
N ARG A 85 -9.01 4.69 1.20
CA ARG A 85 -9.73 4.43 -0.05
C ARG A 85 -9.19 5.22 -1.25
N SER A 86 -8.82 6.49 -1.05
CA SER A 86 -8.25 7.33 -2.11
C SER A 86 -6.94 6.79 -2.65
N ALA A 87 -6.01 6.44 -1.74
CA ALA A 87 -4.71 5.86 -2.09
C ALA A 87 -4.88 4.45 -2.71
N LEU A 88 -5.76 3.62 -2.14
CA LEU A 88 -6.03 2.28 -2.65
C LEU A 88 -6.56 2.30 -4.10
N ARG A 89 -7.42 3.27 -4.44
CA ARG A 89 -7.93 3.43 -5.81
C ARG A 89 -6.87 3.84 -6.83
N ALA A 90 -5.81 4.49 -6.39
CA ALA A 90 -4.71 4.92 -7.24
C ALA A 90 -3.71 3.80 -7.55
N LEU A 91 -3.80 2.65 -6.86
CA LEU A 91 -2.91 1.51 -7.10
C LEU A 91 -3.14 0.92 -8.50
N ARG A 92 -2.02 0.59 -9.15
CA ARG A 92 -2.01 -0.04 -10.47
C ARG A 92 -1.96 -1.57 -10.41
N PHE A 93 -1.92 -2.15 -9.22
CA PHE A 93 -1.90 -3.58 -8.99
C PHE A 93 -2.82 -3.92 -7.82
N LYS A 94 -3.17 -5.18 -7.68
CA LYS A 94 -3.98 -5.69 -6.57
C LYS A 94 -3.04 -6.23 -5.49
N PRO A 95 -3.02 -5.62 -4.29
CA PRO A 95 -2.25 -6.14 -3.16
C PRO A 95 -2.82 -7.48 -2.68
N GLU A 96 -1.94 -8.46 -2.49
CA GLU A 96 -2.28 -9.80 -2.01
C GLU A 96 -1.24 -10.29 -1.01
N ASP A 97 -1.65 -11.21 -0.13
CA ASP A 97 -0.75 -11.81 0.86
C ASP A 97 0.42 -12.53 0.17
N GLY A 98 1.60 -12.43 0.74
CA GLY A 98 2.83 -13.00 0.22
C GLY A 98 3.57 -12.16 -0.82
N GLN A 99 3.03 -11.02 -1.22
CA GLN A 99 3.72 -10.13 -2.16
C GLN A 99 4.78 -9.30 -1.43
N HIS A 100 5.98 -9.22 -2.01
CA HIS A 100 7.01 -8.26 -1.60
C HIS A 100 6.72 -6.89 -2.18
N VAL A 101 6.67 -5.89 -1.32
CA VAL A 101 6.29 -4.51 -1.69
C VAL A 101 7.19 -3.49 -1.00
N VAL A 102 7.23 -2.29 -1.59
CA VAL A 102 7.72 -1.08 -0.94
C VAL A 102 6.52 -0.20 -0.63
N ALA A 103 6.34 0.11 0.64
CA ALA A 103 5.29 0.98 1.13
C ALA A 103 5.88 2.36 1.46
N ARG A 104 5.28 3.42 0.91
CA ARG A 104 5.55 4.79 1.29
C ARG A 104 4.40 5.33 2.10
N GLY A 105 4.71 5.99 3.22
CA GLY A 105 3.73 6.59 4.08
C GLY A 105 4.35 7.26 5.28
N ARG A 106 3.56 7.57 6.28
CA ARG A 106 3.99 8.13 7.56
C ARG A 106 3.71 7.17 8.70
N ILE A 107 4.49 7.27 9.75
CA ILE A 107 4.24 6.50 10.96
C ILE A 107 3.30 7.30 11.87
N SER A 108 2.32 6.61 12.44
CA SER A 108 1.38 7.17 13.41
C SER A 108 1.06 6.15 14.48
N VAL A 109 0.37 6.55 15.54
CA VAL A 109 -0.09 5.66 16.61
C VAL A 109 -1.60 5.51 16.56
N TYR A 110 -2.07 4.29 16.57
CA TYR A 110 -3.48 3.99 16.79
C TYR A 110 -3.78 4.08 18.28
N GLU A 111 -4.23 5.24 18.73
CA GLU A 111 -4.38 5.61 20.14
C GLU A 111 -5.18 4.62 20.99
N PRO A 112 -6.33 4.04 20.50
CA PRO A 112 -7.11 3.12 21.32
C PRO A 112 -6.35 1.87 21.78
N LYS A 113 -5.28 1.48 21.05
CA LYS A 113 -4.45 0.32 21.36
C LYS A 113 -3.01 0.66 21.71
N GLY A 114 -2.59 1.92 21.50
CA GLY A 114 -1.20 2.33 21.69
C GLY A 114 -0.23 1.67 20.69
N GLU A 115 -0.72 1.15 19.58
CA GLU A 115 0.08 0.45 18.56
C GLU A 115 0.52 1.44 17.48
N TYR A 116 1.82 1.45 17.13
CA TYR A 116 2.28 2.21 15.98
C TYR A 116 1.92 1.50 14.68
N GLN A 117 1.64 2.28 13.65
CA GLN A 117 1.23 1.78 12.35
C GLN A 117 1.77 2.68 11.23
N ILE A 118 1.89 2.14 10.03
CA ILE A 118 2.15 2.94 8.84
C ILE A 118 0.83 3.35 8.19
N VAL A 119 0.62 4.65 8.04
CA VAL A 119 -0.44 5.19 7.20
C VAL A 119 0.10 5.28 5.79
N CYS A 120 -0.23 4.27 4.99
CA CYS A 120 0.34 4.05 3.67
C CYS A 120 -0.38 4.91 2.61
N GLU A 121 0.39 5.70 1.86
CA GLU A 121 -0.10 6.55 0.79
C GLU A 121 0.20 5.97 -0.59
N HIS A 122 1.29 5.21 -0.69
CA HIS A 122 1.72 4.57 -1.92
C HIS A 122 2.25 3.17 -1.62
N LEU A 123 1.96 2.24 -2.52
CA LEU A 123 2.43 0.86 -2.45
C LEU A 123 2.86 0.43 -3.84
N GLU A 124 4.02 -0.17 -3.94
CA GLU A 124 4.53 -0.71 -5.20
C GLU A 124 5.16 -2.09 -4.98
N PRO A 125 5.06 -2.99 -5.95
CA PRO A 125 5.72 -4.29 -5.85
C PRO A 125 7.24 -4.12 -5.82
N ALA A 126 7.91 -4.82 -4.91
CA ALA A 126 9.36 -4.77 -4.77
C ALA A 126 10.06 -5.80 -5.68
N GLY A 127 11.25 -5.43 -6.18
CA GLY A 127 12.18 -6.32 -6.86
C GLY A 127 11.87 -6.64 -8.34
N LEU A 128 12.69 -7.52 -8.92
CA LEU A 128 12.55 -7.97 -10.32
C LEU A 128 11.24 -8.73 -10.59
N GLY A 129 10.61 -9.28 -9.55
CA GLY A 129 9.29 -9.91 -9.63
C GLY A 129 8.14 -8.94 -9.85
N ALA A 130 8.32 -7.63 -9.61
CA ALA A 130 7.29 -6.62 -9.79
C ALA A 130 6.79 -6.53 -11.24
N LEU A 131 7.70 -6.52 -12.20
CA LEU A 131 7.36 -6.52 -13.63
C LEU A 131 6.68 -7.82 -14.04
N GLN A 132 7.15 -8.96 -13.51
CA GLN A 132 6.56 -10.26 -13.78
C GLN A 132 5.14 -10.37 -13.19
N LEU A 133 4.93 -9.86 -11.98
CA LEU A 133 3.62 -9.82 -11.33
C LEU A 133 2.66 -8.91 -12.11
N ALA A 134 3.08 -7.70 -12.45
CA ALA A 134 2.30 -6.77 -13.26
C ALA A 134 1.94 -7.36 -14.63
N PHE A 135 2.88 -8.05 -15.27
CA PHE A 135 2.63 -8.76 -16.53
C PHE A 135 1.59 -9.88 -16.37
N THR A 136 1.73 -10.69 -15.31
CA THR A 136 0.80 -11.80 -15.04
C THR A 136 -0.62 -11.29 -14.76
N GLN A 137 -0.75 -10.25 -13.95
CA GLN A 137 -2.04 -9.61 -13.65
C GLN A 137 -2.67 -8.99 -14.88
N LEU A 138 -1.89 -8.28 -15.70
CA LEU A 138 -2.36 -7.72 -16.96
C LEU A 138 -2.83 -8.81 -17.92
N LYS A 139 -2.05 -9.90 -18.07
CA LYS A 139 -2.41 -11.04 -18.88
C LYS A 139 -3.73 -11.68 -18.44
N ALA A 140 -3.89 -11.88 -17.12
CA ALA A 140 -5.14 -12.42 -16.57
C ALA A 140 -6.34 -11.51 -16.85
N ARG A 141 -6.19 -10.20 -16.67
CA ARG A 141 -7.22 -9.22 -16.98
C ARG A 141 -7.61 -9.24 -18.46
N LEU A 142 -6.64 -9.21 -19.37
CA LEU A 142 -6.90 -9.25 -20.82
C LEU A 142 -7.54 -10.58 -21.24
N ALA A 143 -7.22 -11.68 -20.55
CA ALA A 143 -7.89 -12.97 -20.78
C ALA A 143 -9.36 -12.94 -20.33
N GLN A 144 -9.67 -12.33 -19.17
CA GLN A 144 -11.05 -12.14 -18.71
C GLN A 144 -11.88 -11.24 -19.65
N GLU A 145 -11.23 -10.24 -20.25
CA GLU A 145 -11.85 -9.38 -21.28
C GLU A 145 -12.01 -10.08 -22.64
N GLY A 146 -11.60 -11.35 -22.73
CA GLY A 146 -11.73 -12.18 -23.95
C GLY A 146 -10.81 -11.75 -25.10
N LEU A 147 -9.76 -10.94 -24.82
CA LEU A 147 -8.87 -10.42 -25.87
C LEU A 147 -7.99 -11.50 -26.49
N PHE A 148 -7.81 -12.63 -25.80
CA PHE A 148 -7.05 -13.78 -26.32
C PHE A 148 -7.91 -14.85 -26.99
N ASP A 149 -9.22 -14.67 -27.04
CA ASP A 149 -10.14 -15.63 -27.65
C ASP A 149 -9.85 -15.84 -29.13
N SER A 150 -9.90 -17.08 -29.55
CA SER A 150 -9.68 -17.46 -30.96
C SER A 150 -10.65 -16.80 -31.92
N ALA A 151 -11.87 -16.50 -31.47
CA ALA A 151 -12.90 -15.79 -32.24
C ALA A 151 -12.50 -14.35 -32.60
N ARG A 152 -11.63 -13.70 -31.83
CA ARG A 152 -11.10 -12.36 -32.11
C ARG A 152 -9.87 -12.35 -33.01
N LYS A 153 -9.22 -13.51 -33.18
CA LYS A 153 -8.02 -13.62 -34.01
C LYS A 153 -8.41 -13.65 -35.49
N ARG A 154 -7.90 -12.70 -36.23
CA ARG A 154 -8.05 -12.71 -37.69
C ARG A 154 -7.04 -13.67 -38.30
N PRO A 155 -7.45 -14.47 -39.30
CA PRO A 155 -6.50 -15.31 -40.01
C PRO A 155 -5.44 -14.44 -40.72
N LEU A 156 -4.21 -14.90 -40.74
CA LEU A 156 -3.15 -14.21 -41.46
C LEU A 156 -3.41 -14.31 -42.97
N PRO A 157 -3.18 -13.22 -43.73
CA PRO A 157 -3.29 -13.28 -45.17
C PRO A 157 -2.23 -14.22 -45.75
N THR A 158 -2.61 -15.02 -46.76
CA THR A 158 -1.75 -16.02 -47.38
C THR A 158 -0.52 -15.37 -48.06
N LEU A 159 -0.64 -14.14 -48.56
CA LEU A 159 0.44 -13.35 -49.16
C LEU A 159 0.36 -11.91 -48.67
N PRO A 160 1.08 -11.58 -47.62
CA PRO A 160 1.12 -10.21 -47.07
C PRO A 160 1.90 -9.29 -48.02
N ARG A 161 1.26 -8.19 -48.46
CA ARG A 161 1.92 -7.18 -49.31
C ARG A 161 2.85 -6.24 -48.52
N LYS A 162 2.61 -6.08 -47.24
CA LYS A 162 3.43 -5.24 -46.33
C LYS A 162 3.48 -5.87 -44.96
N ILE A 163 4.69 -5.94 -44.37
CA ILE A 163 4.92 -6.39 -43.01
C ILE A 163 5.46 -5.20 -42.21
N GLY A 164 4.79 -4.83 -41.12
CA GLY A 164 5.26 -3.82 -40.19
C GLY A 164 5.85 -4.49 -38.94
N ILE A 165 7.05 -4.09 -38.55
CA ILE A 165 7.73 -4.53 -37.33
C ILE A 165 7.66 -3.38 -36.34
N VAL A 166 7.01 -3.60 -35.20
CA VAL A 166 6.99 -2.63 -34.08
C VAL A 166 8.02 -3.09 -33.07
N THR A 167 9.06 -2.30 -32.88
CA THR A 167 10.12 -2.60 -31.93
C THR A 167 10.33 -1.41 -30.97
N ASP A 168 10.98 -1.67 -29.84
CA ASP A 168 11.41 -0.61 -28.95
C ASP A 168 12.71 0.07 -29.49
N ARG A 169 13.04 1.22 -28.89
CA ARG A 169 14.21 2.02 -29.28
C ARG A 169 15.55 1.30 -29.11
N LYS A 170 15.61 0.22 -28.31
CA LYS A 170 16.82 -0.56 -28.02
C LYS A 170 17.04 -1.70 -29.01
N SER A 171 16.02 -2.18 -29.67
CA SER A 171 16.07 -3.33 -30.56
C SER A 171 16.58 -3.03 -31.97
N THR A 172 16.78 -1.76 -32.32
CA THR A 172 17.31 -1.34 -33.63
C THR A 172 18.82 -1.57 -33.81
N ARG A 173 19.49 -2.23 -32.85
CA ARG A 173 20.93 -2.53 -32.91
C ARG A 173 21.30 -3.91 -33.41
N LEU A 174 20.38 -4.66 -33.98
CA LEU A 174 20.71 -5.96 -34.56
C LEU A 174 20.58 -5.92 -36.08
N ASN A 175 21.73 -6.00 -36.72
CA ASN A 175 22.05 -6.31 -38.10
C ASN A 175 22.29 -5.17 -39.07
N SER A 176 23.49 -4.62 -38.96
CA SER A 176 24.28 -4.27 -40.13
C SER A 176 25.63 -5.01 -40.10
N SER A 177 25.62 -6.30 -40.39
CA SER A 177 26.83 -7.04 -40.76
C SER A 177 26.43 -8.39 -41.32
N HIS A 178 26.13 -8.39 -42.62
CA HIS A 178 26.49 -9.49 -43.53
C HIS A 178 26.36 -8.97 -44.94
N THR A 179 27.51 -8.53 -45.44
CA THR A 179 27.88 -8.62 -46.84
C THR A 179 28.36 -9.99 -47.11
#